data_cc9ef5e6e2882417236b1fb2507c6448
#
_entry.id   cc9ef5e6e2882417236b1fb2507c6448
#
_cell.length_a   1.000
_cell.length_b   1.000
_cell.length_c   1.000
_cell.angle_alpha   90.00
_cell.angle_beta   90.00
_cell.angle_gamma   90.00
#
_symmetry.space_group_name_H-M   'P 1'
#
loop_
_entity.id
_entity.type
_entity.pdbx_description
1 polymer ?
#
loop_
_entity_poly.entity_id
_entity_poly.type
_entity_poly.pdbx_seq_one_letter_code
_entity_poly.pdbx_strand_id
1 'polypeptide(L)'
;MKKEVRKVRIALASPEKIRSWSYGEVEKPETINYRTLKPERDGLFDERIFGPIKDYECACGKYKRQRFEGKVCERCGVEVTKSIVRRYRMGHIELATPAAHIWFVKDVPSKIGTLLDLSATELEQVLYFSKYIVLDHKGAILNGVPVEKRQLLTDEEYRELRYGKQETYPLPPGVDALVKDGEEVVKGQELAPGVVSRLDGVALYRFPRRVRVEYVKKERAGLRLPLAAWVEKEAYKPG
;
A
#
# COMPACT_ATOMS: atom_id res chain seq x y z
N MET A 1 -19.50 -40.55 -20.22
CA MET A 1 -20.56 -40.29 -19.23
C MET A 1 -20.56 -38.80 -18.87
N LYS A 2 -21.64 -38.09 -19.15
CA LYS A 2 -21.80 -36.70 -18.65
C LYS A 2 -22.02 -36.75 -17.14
N LYS A 3 -21.12 -36.15 -16.35
CA LYS A 3 -21.29 -35.99 -14.92
C LYS A 3 -22.45 -35.01 -14.67
N GLU A 4 -23.55 -35.48 -14.13
CA GLU A 4 -24.64 -34.59 -13.68
C GLU A 4 -24.18 -33.85 -12.41
N VAL A 5 -24.28 -32.53 -12.44
CA VAL A 5 -24.01 -31.69 -11.29
C VAL A 5 -25.24 -31.70 -10.39
N ARG A 6 -25.17 -32.39 -9.24
CA ARG A 6 -26.29 -32.51 -8.30
C ARG A 6 -26.32 -31.40 -7.24
N LYS A 7 -25.18 -30.78 -6.94
CA LYS A 7 -25.07 -29.78 -5.89
C LYS A 7 -23.89 -28.82 -6.19
N VAL A 8 -24.11 -27.52 -6.00
CA VAL A 8 -23.09 -26.49 -6.07
C VAL A 8 -22.91 -25.88 -4.68
N ARG A 9 -21.68 -25.72 -4.23
CA ARG A 9 -21.33 -25.04 -2.99
C ARG A 9 -20.51 -23.79 -3.31
N ILE A 10 -20.97 -22.65 -2.80
CA ILE A 10 -20.22 -21.39 -2.87
C ILE A 10 -19.55 -21.18 -1.51
N ALA A 11 -18.24 -20.92 -1.54
CA ALA A 11 -17.44 -20.67 -0.35
C ALA A 11 -16.32 -19.68 -0.67
N LEU A 12 -15.79 -19.03 0.36
CA LEU A 12 -14.60 -18.19 0.23
C LEU A 12 -13.36 -19.07 0.03
N ALA A 13 -12.47 -18.65 -0.85
CA ALA A 13 -11.17 -19.28 -1.01
C ALA A 13 -10.15 -18.64 -0.06
N SER A 14 -9.33 -19.47 0.60
CA SER A 14 -8.20 -18.99 1.37
C SER A 14 -7.06 -18.52 0.44
N PRO A 15 -6.12 -17.68 0.93
CA PRO A 15 -4.94 -17.28 0.15
C PRO A 15 -4.15 -18.47 -0.40
N GLU A 16 -3.96 -19.52 0.39
CA GLU A 16 -3.26 -20.74 -0.02
C GLU A 16 -4.01 -21.44 -1.16
N LYS A 17 -5.34 -21.43 -1.10
CA LYS A 17 -6.17 -22.01 -2.17
C LYS A 17 -6.03 -21.24 -3.46
N ILE A 18 -6.02 -19.90 -3.40
CA ILE A 18 -5.83 -19.01 -4.55
C ILE A 18 -4.44 -19.24 -5.15
N ARG A 19 -3.37 -19.30 -4.32
CA ARG A 19 -2.02 -19.61 -4.80
C ARG A 19 -1.95 -20.97 -5.47
N SER A 20 -2.67 -21.99 -4.96
CA SER A 20 -2.71 -23.31 -5.57
C SER A 20 -3.34 -23.35 -6.97
N TRP A 21 -4.18 -22.39 -7.31
CA TRP A 21 -4.78 -22.24 -8.65
C TRP A 21 -3.94 -21.39 -9.59
N SER A 22 -3.06 -20.57 -9.03
CA SER A 22 -2.29 -19.57 -9.77
C SER A 22 -1.10 -20.21 -10.51
N TYR A 23 -0.82 -19.70 -11.68
CA TYR A 23 0.36 -20.03 -12.49
C TYR A 23 1.54 -19.08 -12.25
N GLY A 24 1.33 -18.03 -11.46
CA GLY A 24 2.39 -17.10 -11.06
C GLY A 24 1.85 -15.80 -10.49
N GLU A 25 2.73 -15.02 -9.89
CA GLU A 25 2.44 -13.70 -9.32
C GLU A 25 2.55 -12.62 -10.40
N VAL A 26 1.61 -11.68 -10.38
CA VAL A 26 1.63 -10.48 -11.20
C VAL A 26 2.18 -9.34 -10.34
N GLU A 27 3.39 -8.88 -10.65
CA GLU A 27 4.10 -7.87 -9.86
C GLU A 27 3.92 -6.45 -10.39
N LYS A 28 3.55 -6.31 -11.69
CA LYS A 28 3.47 -5.02 -12.38
C LYS A 28 2.07 -4.75 -12.93
N PRO A 29 1.62 -3.49 -12.90
CA PRO A 29 0.31 -3.11 -13.44
C PRO A 29 0.28 -3.03 -14.97
N GLU A 30 1.43 -3.11 -15.65
CA GLU A 30 1.53 -3.01 -17.10
C GLU A 30 0.84 -4.19 -17.77
N THR A 31 0.23 -3.91 -18.92
CA THR A 31 -0.46 -4.91 -19.74
C THR A 31 0.37 -5.31 -20.94
N ILE A 32 0.53 -4.40 -21.90
CA ILE A 32 1.29 -4.58 -23.13
C ILE A 32 2.26 -3.42 -23.34
N ASN A 33 3.37 -3.71 -23.98
CA ASN A 33 4.27 -2.68 -24.46
C ASN A 33 3.64 -1.99 -25.70
N TYR A 34 3.39 -0.69 -25.61
CA TYR A 34 2.73 0.08 -26.69
C TYR A 34 3.54 0.13 -27.99
N ARG A 35 4.86 -0.05 -27.94
CA ARG A 35 5.76 -0.04 -29.11
C ARG A 35 5.79 -1.39 -29.81
N THR A 36 5.88 -2.47 -29.04
CA THR A 36 6.04 -3.83 -29.59
C THR A 36 4.74 -4.60 -29.67
N LEU A 37 3.67 -4.10 -29.03
CA LEU A 37 2.35 -4.74 -28.87
C LEU A 37 2.42 -6.13 -28.24
N LYS A 38 3.51 -6.43 -27.52
CA LYS A 38 3.69 -7.68 -26.78
C LYS A 38 3.38 -7.47 -25.30
N PRO A 39 2.89 -8.51 -24.60
CA PRO A 39 2.71 -8.45 -23.14
C PRO A 39 4.00 -8.11 -22.43
N GLU A 40 3.88 -7.23 -21.44
CA GLU A 40 4.99 -6.93 -20.54
C GLU A 40 5.25 -8.09 -19.59
N ARG A 41 6.53 -8.27 -19.29
CA ARG A 41 6.97 -9.30 -18.35
C ARG A 41 6.55 -8.93 -16.94
N ASP A 42 6.09 -9.90 -16.16
CA ASP A 42 5.55 -9.76 -14.80
C ASP A 42 4.25 -8.91 -14.72
N GLY A 43 3.69 -8.55 -15.88
CA GLY A 43 2.47 -7.77 -15.99
C GLY A 43 1.19 -8.60 -16.06
N LEU A 44 0.06 -7.89 -16.19
CA LEU A 44 -1.29 -8.49 -16.18
C LEU A 44 -1.56 -9.43 -17.37
N PHE A 45 -0.73 -9.41 -18.41
CA PHE A 45 -0.86 -10.29 -19.59
C PHE A 45 0.37 -11.15 -19.87
N ASP A 46 1.26 -11.29 -18.88
CA ASP A 46 2.52 -12.06 -19.03
C ASP A 46 2.26 -13.46 -19.59
N GLU A 47 2.96 -13.78 -20.67
CA GLU A 47 2.85 -15.08 -21.34
C GLU A 47 3.40 -16.26 -20.49
N ARG A 48 4.26 -16.00 -19.52
CA ARG A 48 4.77 -17.05 -18.61
C ARG A 48 3.72 -17.49 -17.60
N ILE A 49 2.85 -16.55 -17.19
CA ILE A 49 1.77 -16.80 -16.21
C ILE A 49 0.54 -17.35 -16.93
N PHE A 50 0.07 -16.63 -17.94
CA PHE A 50 -1.21 -16.89 -18.59
C PHE A 50 -1.11 -17.77 -19.84
N GLY A 51 0.08 -17.95 -20.37
CA GLY A 51 0.30 -18.73 -21.59
C GLY A 51 0.59 -17.87 -22.83
N PRO A 52 0.96 -18.54 -23.94
CA PRO A 52 1.37 -17.87 -25.16
C PRO A 52 0.19 -17.14 -25.87
N ILE A 53 0.49 -16.09 -26.64
CA ILE A 53 -0.50 -15.40 -27.48
C ILE A 53 -0.85 -16.21 -28.71
N LYS A 54 0.15 -16.88 -29.30
CA LYS A 54 -0.02 -17.69 -30.51
C LYS A 54 0.06 -19.18 -30.16
N ASP A 55 -0.77 -19.96 -30.83
CA ASP A 55 -0.79 -21.39 -30.64
C ASP A 55 0.59 -22.02 -30.93
N TYR A 56 1.08 -22.78 -29.97
CA TYR A 56 2.34 -23.54 -30.06
C TYR A 56 3.57 -22.70 -30.40
N GLU A 57 3.59 -21.43 -30.01
CA GLU A 57 4.73 -20.53 -30.19
C GLU A 57 5.10 -19.86 -28.86
N CYS A 58 6.36 -19.93 -28.45
CA CYS A 58 6.85 -19.20 -27.27
C CYS A 58 7.11 -17.72 -27.61
N ALA A 59 7.11 -16.83 -26.59
CA ALA A 59 7.25 -15.38 -26.76
C ALA A 59 8.49 -14.94 -27.57
N CYS A 60 9.62 -15.65 -27.40
CA CYS A 60 10.86 -15.34 -28.12
C CYS A 60 10.96 -16.00 -29.52
N GLY A 61 9.99 -16.83 -29.88
CA GLY A 61 9.96 -17.52 -31.19
C GLY A 61 10.96 -18.67 -31.36
N LYS A 62 11.69 -19.08 -30.30
CA LYS A 62 12.65 -20.21 -30.37
C LYS A 62 11.95 -21.51 -30.65
N TYR A 63 10.84 -21.76 -30.00
CA TYR A 63 10.01 -22.95 -30.21
C TYR A 63 8.72 -22.55 -30.91
N LYS A 64 8.47 -23.18 -32.04
CA LYS A 64 7.27 -23.03 -32.86
C LYS A 64 6.83 -24.43 -33.28
N ARG A 65 5.55 -24.65 -33.41
CA ARG A 65 4.89 -25.90 -33.82
C ARG A 65 4.53 -26.84 -32.66
N GLN A 66 3.47 -27.58 -32.90
CA GLN A 66 2.86 -28.53 -31.96
C GLN A 66 3.80 -29.58 -31.38
N ARG A 67 4.85 -29.99 -32.11
CA ARG A 67 5.83 -31.01 -31.63
C ARG A 67 6.54 -30.62 -30.33
N PHE A 68 6.49 -29.34 -29.95
CA PHE A 68 7.08 -28.83 -28.71
C PHE A 68 6.03 -28.55 -27.63
N GLU A 69 4.80 -29.05 -27.82
CA GLU A 69 3.72 -28.89 -26.83
C GLU A 69 4.16 -29.35 -25.44
N GLY A 70 3.83 -28.56 -24.40
CA GLY A 70 4.21 -28.80 -23.02
C GLY A 70 5.64 -28.42 -22.64
N LYS A 71 6.48 -28.03 -23.62
CA LYS A 71 7.85 -27.58 -23.33
C LYS A 71 7.87 -26.14 -22.85
N VAL A 72 8.53 -25.90 -21.71
CA VAL A 72 8.83 -24.53 -21.23
C VAL A 72 10.12 -24.05 -21.91
N CYS A 73 10.06 -22.88 -22.54
CA CYS A 73 11.21 -22.31 -23.22
C CYS A 73 12.25 -21.81 -22.22
N GLU A 74 13.49 -22.31 -22.31
CA GLU A 74 14.59 -21.94 -21.43
C GLU A 74 15.01 -20.47 -21.57
N ARG A 75 14.70 -19.82 -22.71
CA ARG A 75 15.06 -18.42 -22.99
C ARG A 75 14.04 -17.43 -22.47
N CYS A 76 12.73 -17.68 -22.66
CA CYS A 76 11.67 -16.75 -22.31
C CYS A 76 10.76 -17.24 -21.19
N GLY A 77 10.86 -18.51 -20.77
CA GLY A 77 10.05 -19.09 -19.70
C GLY A 77 8.61 -19.40 -20.09
N VAL A 78 8.21 -19.18 -21.35
CA VAL A 78 6.85 -19.42 -21.80
C VAL A 78 6.66 -20.88 -22.19
N GLU A 79 5.59 -21.50 -21.71
CA GLU A 79 5.17 -22.84 -22.09
C GLU A 79 4.57 -22.84 -23.50
N VAL A 80 5.01 -23.79 -24.33
CA VAL A 80 4.50 -23.97 -25.68
C VAL A 80 3.20 -24.76 -25.64
N THR A 81 2.08 -24.08 -25.75
CA THR A 81 0.73 -24.67 -25.71
C THR A 81 -0.25 -23.84 -26.55
N LYS A 82 -1.51 -24.22 -26.56
CA LYS A 82 -2.55 -23.44 -27.26
C LYS A 82 -2.83 -22.12 -26.54
N SER A 83 -3.06 -21.05 -27.28
CA SER A 83 -3.39 -19.73 -26.74
C SER A 83 -4.70 -19.70 -25.94
N ILE A 84 -5.60 -20.65 -26.17
CA ILE A 84 -6.86 -20.79 -25.44
C ILE A 84 -6.65 -20.93 -23.90
N VAL A 85 -5.49 -21.41 -23.45
CA VAL A 85 -5.17 -21.51 -22.02
C VAL A 85 -5.24 -20.16 -21.30
N ARG A 86 -5.02 -19.06 -22.00
CA ARG A 86 -5.13 -17.69 -21.48
C ARG A 86 -6.52 -17.34 -20.95
N ARG A 87 -7.56 -18.07 -21.36
CA ARG A 87 -8.94 -17.82 -20.92
C ARG A 87 -9.27 -18.44 -19.57
N TYR A 88 -8.48 -19.42 -19.10
CA TYR A 88 -8.78 -20.14 -17.84
C TYR A 88 -7.60 -20.22 -16.88
N ARG A 89 -6.38 -19.92 -17.29
CA ARG A 89 -5.25 -19.83 -16.37
C ARG A 89 -5.40 -18.60 -15.47
N MET A 90 -5.18 -18.80 -14.20
CA MET A 90 -5.25 -17.76 -13.17
C MET A 90 -3.84 -17.35 -12.74
N GLY A 91 -3.64 -16.08 -12.52
CA GLY A 91 -2.53 -15.53 -11.78
C GLY A 91 -3.02 -14.96 -10.45
N HIS A 92 -2.13 -14.53 -9.58
CA HIS A 92 -2.48 -13.85 -8.34
C HIS A 92 -1.68 -12.57 -8.16
N ILE A 93 -2.16 -11.71 -7.32
CA ILE A 93 -1.49 -10.48 -6.89
C ILE A 93 -1.37 -10.56 -5.38
N GLU A 94 -0.16 -10.47 -4.85
CA GLU A 94 0.06 -10.35 -3.41
C GLU A 94 -0.23 -8.91 -2.98
N LEU A 95 -1.15 -8.76 -2.03
CA LEU A 95 -1.48 -7.45 -1.49
C LEU A 95 -0.46 -7.04 -0.43
N ALA A 96 -0.03 -5.78 -0.45
CA ALA A 96 0.87 -5.22 0.57
C ALA A 96 0.27 -5.26 1.98
N THR A 97 -1.06 -5.15 2.08
CA THR A 97 -1.82 -5.26 3.33
C THR A 97 -3.06 -6.12 3.12
N PRO A 98 -3.52 -6.85 4.15
CA PRO A 98 -4.77 -7.59 4.06
C PRO A 98 -5.95 -6.68 3.73
N ALA A 99 -6.80 -7.10 2.82
CA ALA A 99 -8.05 -6.42 2.48
C ALA A 99 -9.24 -7.09 3.18
N ALA A 100 -10.17 -6.28 3.68
CA ALA A 100 -11.40 -6.79 4.27
C ALA A 100 -12.37 -7.28 3.18
N HIS A 101 -12.93 -8.48 3.36
CA HIS A 101 -13.89 -9.02 2.40
C HIS A 101 -15.23 -8.32 2.52
N ILE A 102 -15.81 -7.93 1.38
CA ILE A 102 -17.05 -7.16 1.29
C ILE A 102 -18.24 -7.80 2.03
N TRP A 103 -18.35 -9.14 2.05
CA TRP A 103 -19.41 -9.85 2.75
C TRP A 103 -19.42 -9.63 4.27
N PHE A 104 -18.27 -9.34 4.86
CA PHE A 104 -18.13 -9.09 6.28
C PHE A 104 -18.19 -7.60 6.65
N VAL A 105 -18.04 -6.73 5.64
CA VAL A 105 -18.07 -5.27 5.81
C VAL A 105 -19.45 -4.70 5.55
N LYS A 106 -20.03 -5.00 4.37
CA LYS A 106 -21.26 -4.38 3.85
C LYS A 106 -22.54 -5.14 4.21
N ASP A 107 -22.45 -6.29 4.86
CA ASP A 107 -23.62 -7.00 5.34
C ASP A 107 -24.34 -6.20 6.45
N VAL A 108 -25.63 -6.37 6.61
CA VAL A 108 -26.42 -5.66 7.63
C VAL A 108 -26.99 -6.69 8.62
N PRO A 109 -26.52 -6.70 9.88
CA PRO A 109 -25.43 -5.90 10.47
C PRO A 109 -24.04 -6.34 9.99
N SER A 110 -23.10 -5.38 9.90
CA SER A 110 -21.71 -5.68 9.56
C SER A 110 -21.07 -6.61 10.60
N LYS A 111 -20.57 -7.76 10.17
CA LYS A 111 -19.94 -8.74 11.07
C LYS A 111 -18.65 -8.20 11.68
N ILE A 112 -17.82 -7.52 10.88
CA ILE A 112 -16.59 -6.88 11.37
C ILE A 112 -16.94 -5.70 12.30
N GLY A 113 -17.90 -4.85 11.92
CA GLY A 113 -18.35 -3.74 12.74
C GLY A 113 -18.86 -4.20 14.11
N THR A 114 -19.71 -5.26 14.14
CA THR A 114 -20.22 -5.82 15.38
C THR A 114 -19.12 -6.40 16.27
N LEU A 115 -18.12 -7.11 15.70
CA LEU A 115 -17.01 -7.68 16.47
C LEU A 115 -16.06 -6.60 17.03
N LEU A 116 -15.89 -5.50 16.31
CA LEU A 116 -15.01 -4.40 16.72
C LEU A 116 -15.73 -3.32 17.49
N ASP A 117 -17.06 -3.41 17.60
CA ASP A 117 -17.92 -2.39 18.21
C ASP A 117 -17.76 -1.03 17.53
N LEU A 118 -17.79 -1.06 16.20
CA LEU A 118 -17.71 0.12 15.33
C LEU A 118 -18.99 0.26 14.50
N SER A 119 -19.45 1.48 14.35
CA SER A 119 -20.53 1.78 13.41
C SER A 119 -20.08 1.55 11.96
N ALA A 120 -21.01 1.38 11.03
CA ALA A 120 -20.71 1.18 9.62
C ALA A 120 -19.86 2.33 9.04
N THR A 121 -20.18 3.56 9.43
CA THR A 121 -19.46 4.76 8.98
C THR A 121 -18.02 4.81 9.51
N GLU A 122 -17.83 4.50 10.79
CA GLU A 122 -16.49 4.44 11.40
C GLU A 122 -15.64 3.33 10.77
N LEU A 123 -16.25 2.15 10.57
CA LEU A 123 -15.57 1.04 9.89
C LEU A 123 -15.13 1.42 8.48
N GLU A 124 -16.00 2.07 7.71
CA GLU A 124 -15.65 2.56 6.37
C GLU A 124 -14.51 3.58 6.40
N GLN A 125 -14.54 4.53 7.33
CA GLN A 125 -13.48 5.54 7.47
C GLN A 125 -12.10 4.90 7.73
N VAL A 126 -12.06 3.82 8.50
CA VAL A 126 -10.83 3.07 8.78
C VAL A 126 -10.41 2.25 7.56
N LEU A 127 -11.33 1.50 6.95
CA LEU A 127 -11.03 0.60 5.81
C LEU A 127 -10.60 1.36 4.55
N TYR A 128 -11.13 2.57 4.35
CA TYR A 128 -10.75 3.44 3.21
C TYR A 128 -9.65 4.45 3.54
N PHE A 129 -8.94 4.25 4.67
CA PHE A 129 -7.79 5.05 5.08
C PHE A 129 -8.06 6.54 5.26
N SER A 130 -9.31 6.93 5.56
CA SER A 130 -9.66 8.32 5.85
C SER A 130 -9.43 8.70 7.31
N LYS A 131 -9.41 7.72 8.21
CA LYS A 131 -9.09 7.88 9.64
C LYS A 131 -8.25 6.73 10.16
N TYR A 132 -7.53 6.98 11.25
CA TYR A 132 -6.76 5.98 11.99
C TYR A 132 -7.55 5.53 13.23
N ILE A 133 -7.46 4.26 13.58
CA ILE A 133 -8.05 3.74 14.82
C ILE A 133 -6.96 3.49 15.86
N VAL A 134 -7.20 3.94 17.08
CA VAL A 134 -6.28 3.73 18.21
C VAL A 134 -6.40 2.31 18.74
N LEU A 135 -5.35 1.51 18.57
CA LEU A 135 -5.27 0.16 19.12
C LEU A 135 -4.71 0.14 20.55
N ASP A 136 -3.67 0.95 20.80
CA ASP A 136 -3.00 1.07 22.07
C ASP A 136 -2.58 2.54 22.28
N HIS A 137 -3.11 3.18 23.30
CA HIS A 137 -2.89 4.62 23.57
C HIS A 137 -1.71 4.89 24.51
N LYS A 138 -1.26 3.91 25.29
CA LYS A 138 -0.13 4.01 26.27
C LYS A 138 -0.05 5.36 27.02
N GLY A 139 -1.18 5.92 27.38
CA GLY A 139 -1.26 7.20 28.07
C GLY A 139 -1.01 8.42 27.15
N ALA A 140 -1.19 8.29 25.82
CA ALA A 140 -1.09 9.41 24.91
C ALA A 140 -2.15 10.47 25.21
N ILE A 141 -1.76 11.74 25.08
CA ILE A 141 -2.63 12.90 25.28
C ILE A 141 -2.65 13.70 23.98
N LEU A 142 -3.85 14.02 23.49
CA LEU A 142 -4.07 14.86 22.33
C LEU A 142 -4.82 16.11 22.77
N ASN A 143 -4.28 17.32 22.50
CA ASN A 143 -4.87 18.60 22.89
C ASN A 143 -5.27 18.68 24.39
N GLY A 144 -4.50 18.03 25.27
CA GLY A 144 -4.78 18.00 26.72
C GLY A 144 -5.81 16.96 27.17
N VAL A 145 -6.37 16.16 26.25
CA VAL A 145 -7.34 15.10 26.52
C VAL A 145 -6.66 13.74 26.34
N PRO A 146 -6.83 12.79 27.28
CA PRO A 146 -6.34 11.43 27.09
C PRO A 146 -6.97 10.78 25.86
N VAL A 147 -6.15 10.12 25.05
CA VAL A 147 -6.62 9.37 23.89
C VAL A 147 -7.17 8.03 24.35
N GLU A 148 -8.37 7.68 23.90
CA GLU A 148 -9.02 6.43 24.25
C GLU A 148 -8.76 5.31 23.24
N LYS A 149 -8.85 4.07 23.70
CA LYS A 149 -8.81 2.90 22.83
C LYS A 149 -10.01 2.91 21.87
N ARG A 150 -9.80 2.59 20.60
CA ARG A 150 -10.77 2.64 19.48
C ARG A 150 -11.18 4.04 19.04
N GLN A 151 -10.62 5.09 19.62
CA GLN A 151 -10.84 6.45 19.13
C GLN A 151 -10.38 6.57 17.67
N LEU A 152 -11.16 7.26 16.86
CA LEU A 152 -10.79 7.56 15.48
C LEU A 152 -10.07 8.89 15.40
N LEU A 153 -8.89 8.87 14.80
CA LEU A 153 -8.03 10.03 14.63
C LEU A 153 -8.01 10.46 13.16
N THR A 154 -7.99 11.75 12.92
CA THR A 154 -7.67 12.33 11.61
C THR A 154 -6.19 12.18 11.30
N ASP A 155 -5.80 12.41 10.04
CA ASP A 155 -4.38 12.37 9.64
C ASP A 155 -3.54 13.41 10.40
N GLU A 156 -4.12 14.58 10.68
CA GLU A 156 -3.45 15.64 11.44
C GLU A 156 -3.23 15.24 12.90
N GLU A 157 -4.25 14.74 13.57
CA GLU A 157 -4.18 14.24 14.96
C GLU A 157 -3.21 13.07 15.08
N TYR A 158 -3.23 12.15 14.12
CA TYR A 158 -2.29 11.04 14.07
C TYR A 158 -0.84 11.52 13.94
N ARG A 159 -0.61 12.49 13.03
CA ARG A 159 0.73 13.08 12.86
C ARG A 159 1.19 13.82 14.11
N GLU A 160 0.31 14.58 14.76
CA GLU A 160 0.63 15.25 16.01
C GLU A 160 1.03 14.26 17.13
N LEU A 161 0.30 13.14 17.25
CA LEU A 161 0.63 12.11 18.23
C LEU A 161 1.94 11.38 17.90
N ARG A 162 2.21 11.14 16.62
CA ARG A 162 3.39 10.39 16.19
C ARG A 162 4.66 11.22 16.15
N TYR A 163 4.57 12.43 15.63
CA TYR A 163 5.72 13.29 15.34
C TYR A 163 5.78 14.53 16.22
N GLY A 164 4.74 14.79 17.01
CA GLY A 164 4.55 16.06 17.72
C GLY A 164 3.99 17.15 16.78
N LYS A 165 3.82 18.34 17.33
CA LYS A 165 3.36 19.48 16.55
C LYS A 165 4.40 19.84 15.49
N GLN A 166 3.95 20.03 14.25
CA GLN A 166 4.79 20.42 13.13
C GLN A 166 4.21 21.71 12.51
N GLU A 167 5.04 22.70 12.33
CA GLU A 167 4.69 23.88 11.55
C GLU A 167 5.64 24.06 10.38
N THR A 168 5.10 24.42 9.24
CA THR A 168 5.89 24.68 8.03
C THR A 168 5.87 26.17 7.71
N TYR A 169 7.04 26.74 7.64
CA TYR A 169 7.23 28.16 7.35
C TYR A 169 7.73 28.32 5.90
N PRO A 170 6.94 28.95 5.02
CA PRO A 170 7.41 29.26 3.68
C PRO A 170 8.49 30.34 3.76
N LEU A 171 9.62 30.14 3.09
CA LEU A 171 10.64 31.16 2.97
C LEU A 171 10.33 32.08 1.79
N PRO A 172 10.45 33.39 1.95
CA PRO A 172 10.30 34.34 0.85
C PRO A 172 11.31 34.07 -0.29
N PRO A 173 10.97 34.37 -1.53
CA PRO A 173 11.91 34.23 -2.66
C PRO A 173 13.18 35.04 -2.42
N GLY A 174 14.35 34.39 -2.59
CA GLY A 174 15.66 35.03 -2.44
C GLY A 174 16.16 35.19 -1.01
N VAL A 175 15.43 34.68 -0.01
CA VAL A 175 15.85 34.70 1.40
C VAL A 175 16.38 33.34 1.79
N ASP A 176 17.55 33.30 2.42
CA ASP A 176 18.14 32.09 2.96
C ASP A 176 17.74 31.93 4.44
N ALA A 177 17.61 30.70 4.90
CA ALA A 177 17.32 30.43 6.29
C ALA A 177 18.53 30.74 7.17
N LEU A 178 18.26 31.28 8.35
CA LEU A 178 19.26 31.62 9.36
C LEU A 178 19.67 30.42 10.22
N VAL A 179 18.83 29.35 10.24
CA VAL A 179 19.04 28.14 11.00
C VAL A 179 19.52 27.00 10.10
N LYS A 180 20.26 26.03 10.62
CA LYS A 180 20.77 24.88 9.89
C LYS A 180 19.77 23.71 9.92
N ASP A 181 19.88 22.80 8.96
CA ASP A 181 19.10 21.56 8.98
C ASP A 181 19.51 20.70 10.19
N GLY A 182 18.50 20.30 10.99
CA GLY A 182 18.73 19.59 12.26
C GLY A 182 19.03 20.47 13.47
N GLU A 183 19.03 21.80 13.36
CA GLU A 183 19.28 22.71 14.46
C GLU A 183 18.07 22.81 15.42
N GLU A 184 18.35 22.83 16.74
CA GLU A 184 17.31 23.07 17.73
C GLU A 184 16.88 24.53 17.70
N VAL A 185 15.57 24.74 17.61
CA VAL A 185 14.93 26.05 17.50
C VAL A 185 14.00 26.27 18.69
N VAL A 186 14.04 27.46 19.26
CA VAL A 186 13.17 27.86 20.35
C VAL A 186 12.04 28.75 19.80
N LYS A 187 10.87 28.66 20.43
CA LYS A 187 9.74 29.54 20.12
C LYS A 187 10.15 31.01 20.20
N GLY A 188 9.87 31.77 19.15
CA GLY A 188 10.29 33.16 19.02
C GLY A 188 11.63 33.35 18.31
N GLN A 189 12.37 32.29 18.01
CA GLN A 189 13.61 32.38 17.24
C GLN A 189 13.32 32.67 15.77
N GLU A 190 14.12 33.56 15.19
CA GLU A 190 14.01 33.91 13.77
C GLU A 190 14.62 32.80 12.91
N LEU A 191 13.79 32.24 12.02
CA LEU A 191 14.17 31.17 11.08
C LEU A 191 14.73 31.73 9.77
N ALA A 192 14.24 32.90 9.39
CA ALA A 192 14.67 33.69 8.23
C ALA A 192 14.21 35.12 8.46
N PRO A 193 14.74 36.14 7.76
CA PRO A 193 14.32 37.51 7.89
C PRO A 193 12.79 37.69 7.82
N GLY A 194 12.19 38.05 8.94
CA GLY A 194 10.73 38.22 9.10
C GLY A 194 9.93 36.95 9.31
N VAL A 195 10.57 35.80 9.47
CA VAL A 195 9.93 34.49 9.74
C VAL A 195 10.37 33.97 11.10
N VAL A 196 9.44 33.92 12.06
CA VAL A 196 9.71 33.54 13.46
C VAL A 196 9.05 32.22 13.79
N SER A 197 9.76 31.30 14.47
CA SER A 197 9.20 30.06 14.95
C SER A 197 8.12 30.25 16.02
N ARG A 198 7.02 29.55 15.88
CA ARG A 198 5.94 29.50 16.87
C ARG A 198 6.04 28.30 17.80
N LEU A 199 6.94 27.37 17.47
CA LEU A 199 7.15 26.11 18.23
C LEU A 199 8.60 25.97 18.63
N ASP A 200 8.81 25.28 19.76
CA ASP A 200 10.12 24.72 20.14
C ASP A 200 10.31 23.39 19.41
N GLY A 201 11.47 23.16 18.82
CA GLY A 201 11.70 21.91 18.10
C GLY A 201 12.98 21.89 17.29
N VAL A 202 13.02 21.06 16.28
CA VAL A 202 14.16 20.92 15.37
C VAL A 202 13.75 21.42 14.00
N ALA A 203 14.57 22.28 13.39
CA ALA A 203 14.37 22.79 12.04
C ALA A 203 14.75 21.73 11.01
N LEU A 204 13.86 21.44 10.07
CA LEU A 204 14.11 20.53 8.95
C LEU A 204 13.84 21.25 7.63
N TYR A 205 14.79 21.16 6.72
CA TYR A 205 14.64 21.69 5.39
C TYR A 205 13.89 20.73 4.48
N ARG A 206 12.89 21.23 3.73
CA ARG A 206 12.26 20.48 2.65
C ARG A 206 12.17 21.32 1.38
N PHE A 207 12.56 20.70 0.27
CA PHE A 207 12.43 21.29 -1.05
C PHE A 207 10.95 21.48 -1.45
N PRO A 208 10.56 22.59 -2.15
CA PRO A 208 11.36 23.76 -2.47
C PRO A 208 11.19 24.86 -1.40
N ARG A 209 12.28 25.28 -0.76
CA ARG A 209 12.39 26.46 0.14
C ARG A 209 11.33 26.56 1.26
N ARG A 210 11.24 25.55 2.09
CA ARG A 210 10.40 25.55 3.31
C ARG A 210 11.21 25.03 4.47
N VAL A 211 11.09 25.70 5.61
CA VAL A 211 11.61 25.21 6.89
C VAL A 211 10.45 24.60 7.66
N ARG A 212 10.56 23.36 8.07
CA ARG A 212 9.63 22.70 8.96
C ARG A 212 10.26 22.61 10.35
N VAL A 213 9.56 23.07 11.37
CA VAL A 213 9.95 22.84 12.76
C VAL A 213 9.14 21.70 13.31
N GLU A 214 9.81 20.65 13.76
CA GLU A 214 9.19 19.50 14.40
C GLU A 214 9.44 19.55 15.91
N TYR A 215 8.37 19.45 16.70
CA TYR A 215 8.47 19.34 18.14
C TYR A 215 8.99 17.95 18.52
N VAL A 216 10.18 17.88 19.10
CA VAL A 216 10.76 16.62 19.58
C VAL A 216 10.39 16.43 21.03
N LYS A 217 9.38 15.61 21.31
CA LYS A 217 9.05 15.20 22.68
C LYS A 217 10.16 14.27 23.19
N LYS A 218 10.87 14.65 24.25
CA LYS A 218 12.01 13.90 24.82
C LYS A 218 11.65 12.50 25.34
N GLU A 219 10.37 12.18 25.51
CA GLU A 219 9.90 10.87 25.97
C GLU A 219 8.93 10.25 24.95
N ARG A 220 9.47 9.59 23.97
CA ARG A 220 8.68 8.70 23.09
C ARG A 220 8.62 7.30 23.67
N ALA A 221 7.84 7.09 24.71
CA ALA A 221 7.47 5.75 25.13
C ALA A 221 6.42 5.20 24.17
N GLY A 222 6.92 4.54 23.14
CA GLY A 222 6.27 3.40 22.48
C GLY A 222 4.82 3.49 22.02
N LEU A 223 4.40 4.52 21.26
CA LEU A 223 3.17 4.42 20.47
C LEU A 223 3.42 3.45 19.29
N ARG A 224 3.14 2.18 19.50
CA ARG A 224 3.05 1.21 18.39
C ARG A 224 1.64 1.27 17.83
N LEU A 225 1.46 1.93 16.69
CA LEU A 225 0.27 1.86 15.87
C LEU A 225 0.56 0.84 14.75
N PRO A 226 0.13 -0.43 14.87
CA PRO A 226 0.62 -1.49 13.99
C PRO A 226 0.24 -1.34 12.52
N LEU A 227 -0.84 -0.65 12.18
CA LEU A 227 -1.24 -0.48 10.78
C LEU A 227 -0.41 0.57 10.01
N ALA A 228 0.00 1.67 10.66
CA ALA A 228 0.75 2.72 9.96
C ALA A 228 2.25 2.40 9.82
N ALA A 229 2.81 1.57 10.68
CA ALA A 229 4.22 1.18 10.62
C ALA A 229 4.55 0.28 9.41
N TRP A 230 3.55 -0.40 8.84
CA TRP A 230 3.72 -1.28 7.68
C TRP A 230 3.73 -0.55 6.35
N VAL A 231 2.94 0.51 6.21
CA VAL A 231 2.84 1.29 4.96
C VAL A 231 4.10 2.10 4.68
N GLU A 232 4.86 2.52 5.69
CA GLU A 232 6.06 3.35 5.48
C GLU A 232 7.36 2.57 5.19
N LYS A 233 7.43 1.27 5.51
CA LYS A 233 8.68 0.51 5.32
C LYS A 233 8.90 -0.01 3.89
N GLU A 234 7.85 -0.14 3.10
CA GLU A 234 7.95 -0.72 1.74
C GLU A 234 7.66 0.25 0.59
N ALA A 235 7.15 1.46 0.87
CA ALA A 235 6.71 2.38 -0.18
C ALA A 235 7.82 3.21 -0.85
N TYR A 236 9.09 3.12 -0.42
CA TYR A 236 10.15 3.91 -1.08
C TYR A 236 11.52 3.26 -1.00
N LYS A 237 11.88 2.51 -2.04
CA LYS A 237 13.26 2.34 -2.49
C LYS A 237 13.41 3.10 -3.79
N PRO A 238 14.08 4.27 -3.80
CA PRO A 238 14.52 4.87 -5.06
C PRO A 238 15.61 3.97 -5.63
N GLY A 239 15.39 3.47 -6.87
CA GLY A 239 16.42 2.90 -7.71
C GLY A 239 17.35 3.99 -8.23
#